data_8c00bd82217719a9f58f3a8ffd24eb05
#
_entry.id   8c00bd82217719a9f58f3a8ffd24eb05
#
_cell.length_a   1.000
_cell.length_b   1.000
_cell.length_c   1.000
_cell.angle_alpha   90.00
_cell.angle_beta   90.00
_cell.angle_gamma   90.00
#
_symmetry.space_group_name_H-M   'P 1'
#
loop_
_entity.id
_entity.type
_entity.pdbx_description
1 polymer ?
#
loop_
_entity_poly.entity_id
_entity_poly.type
_entity_poly.pdbx_seq_one_letter_code
_entity_poly.pdbx_strand_id
1 'polypeptide(L)'
;ILKSAFHDDAEVKYGSYDGHYAEFCQNVVDGHLAMNYTSHTVLNQYYEIDASSSHGTGEIYVLAFLSTSQSGDVMDVGAYKDKKSEGGFDYTVSGRYLDQYECRGDDWRITHRHYIYDWSRTSDHSGQDPNKLFEGLIYRGKVTKEDLSYNYLHDFR
;
A
#
# COMPACT_ATOMS: atom_id res chain seq x y z
N ILE A 1 9.82 -7.90 -0.48
CA ILE A 1 8.89 -8.09 -1.61
C ILE A 1 8.65 -6.76 -2.33
N LEU A 2 8.16 -5.71 -1.65
CA LEU A 2 7.80 -4.46 -2.32
C LEU A 2 8.94 -3.92 -3.19
N LYS A 3 10.17 -3.88 -2.67
CA LYS A 3 11.35 -3.40 -3.41
C LYS A 3 11.65 -4.22 -4.66
N SER A 4 11.37 -5.51 -4.68
CA SER A 4 11.67 -6.36 -5.83
C SER A 4 10.74 -6.12 -7.04
N ALA A 5 9.67 -5.36 -6.87
CA ALA A 5 8.80 -4.96 -7.97
C ALA A 5 9.37 -3.82 -8.83
N PHE A 6 10.44 -3.17 -8.36
CA PHE A 6 11.04 -2.00 -8.99
C PHE A 6 12.44 -2.30 -9.53
N HIS A 7 12.83 -1.64 -10.62
CA HIS A 7 14.25 -1.52 -11.01
C HIS A 7 14.96 -0.57 -10.05
N ASP A 8 16.28 -0.74 -9.96
CA ASP A 8 17.11 -0.02 -8.97
C ASP A 8 17.19 1.51 -9.21
N ASP A 9 16.81 1.96 -10.40
CA ASP A 9 16.75 3.36 -10.81
C ASP A 9 15.31 3.92 -10.87
N ALA A 10 14.33 3.16 -10.34
CA ALA A 10 12.93 3.53 -10.46
C ALA A 10 12.57 4.79 -9.64
N GLU A 11 11.65 5.57 -10.17
CA GLU A 11 11.09 6.77 -9.56
C GLU A 11 9.62 6.59 -9.22
N VAL A 12 9.20 7.20 -8.11
CA VAL A 12 7.82 7.11 -7.62
C VAL A 12 7.28 8.50 -7.29
N LYS A 13 6.08 8.79 -7.81
CA LYS A 13 5.27 9.95 -7.43
C LYS A 13 4.02 9.47 -6.72
N TYR A 14 3.92 9.78 -5.43
CA TYR A 14 2.86 9.28 -4.57
C TYR A 14 2.41 10.35 -3.57
N GLY A 15 1.28 10.99 -3.83
CA GLY A 15 0.82 12.13 -3.05
C GLY A 15 1.81 13.30 -3.13
N SER A 16 2.36 13.68 -1.99
CA SER A 16 3.42 14.71 -1.91
C SER A 16 4.84 14.16 -2.12
N TYR A 17 5.01 12.84 -2.16
CA TYR A 17 6.30 12.20 -2.40
C TYR A 17 6.64 12.21 -3.89
N ASP A 18 7.85 12.65 -4.22
CA ASP A 18 8.45 12.57 -5.55
C ASP A 18 9.93 12.20 -5.38
N GLY A 19 10.30 10.97 -5.76
CA GLY A 19 11.66 10.51 -5.54
C GLY A 19 11.88 9.03 -5.81
N HIS A 20 13.01 8.53 -5.28
CA HIS A 20 13.51 7.20 -5.56
C HIS A 20 12.69 6.10 -4.86
N TYR A 21 12.42 5.00 -5.57
CA TYR A 21 11.59 3.89 -5.08
C TYR A 21 12.03 3.30 -3.72
N ALA A 22 13.34 3.26 -3.44
CA ALA A 22 13.85 2.61 -2.23
C ALA A 22 13.44 3.36 -0.96
N GLU A 23 13.43 4.70 -1.00
CA GLU A 23 12.93 5.55 0.07
C GLU A 23 11.41 5.46 0.17
N PHE A 24 10.69 5.50 -0.96
CA PHE A 24 9.25 5.27 -1.00
C PHE A 24 8.87 3.96 -0.31
N CYS A 25 9.53 2.85 -0.66
CA CYS A 25 9.26 1.54 -0.05
C CYS A 25 9.52 1.53 1.45
N GLN A 26 10.53 2.25 1.92
CA GLN A 26 10.80 2.38 3.35
C GLN A 26 9.70 3.16 4.06
N ASN A 27 9.31 4.30 3.50
CA ASN A 27 8.24 5.15 4.04
C ASN A 27 6.90 4.39 4.14
N VAL A 28 6.58 3.58 3.12
CA VAL A 28 5.39 2.71 3.13
C VAL A 28 5.45 1.70 4.27
N VAL A 29 6.58 1.01 4.44
CA VAL A 29 6.76 0.03 5.52
C VAL A 29 6.63 0.69 6.88
N ASP A 30 7.31 1.81 7.11
CA ASP A 30 7.30 2.52 8.39
C ASP A 30 5.90 3.05 8.71
N GLY A 31 5.19 3.59 7.72
CA GLY A 31 3.80 4.03 7.87
C GLY A 31 2.86 2.89 8.22
N HIS A 32 2.99 1.74 7.56
CA HIS A 32 2.13 0.59 7.84
C HIS A 32 2.39 -0.04 9.22
N LEU A 33 3.64 -0.04 9.69
CA LEU A 33 3.96 -0.54 11.03
C LEU A 33 3.36 0.33 12.14
N ALA A 34 3.05 1.58 11.87
CA ALA A 34 2.37 2.48 12.81
C ALA A 34 0.84 2.31 12.83
N MET A 35 0.27 1.51 11.94
CA MET A 35 -1.18 1.28 11.84
C MET A 35 -1.63 0.07 12.65
N ASN A 36 -2.90 0.09 13.09
CA ASN A 36 -3.53 -1.08 13.73
C ASN A 36 -3.68 -2.24 12.74
N TYR A 37 -4.15 -1.92 11.55
CA TYR A 37 -4.19 -2.83 10.41
C TYR A 37 -4.15 -2.04 9.10
N THR A 38 -3.74 -2.73 8.06
CA THR A 38 -3.76 -2.24 6.68
C THR A 38 -4.10 -3.39 5.74
N SER A 39 -4.90 -3.12 4.72
CA SER A 39 -5.22 -4.07 3.66
C SER A 39 -5.25 -3.33 2.34
N HIS A 40 -4.54 -3.84 1.34
CA HIS A 40 -4.55 -3.31 -0.01
C HIS A 40 -5.11 -4.36 -0.96
N THR A 41 -6.20 -4.02 -1.63
CA THR A 41 -6.85 -4.87 -2.62
C THR A 41 -6.53 -4.32 -4.01
N VAL A 42 -5.87 -5.12 -4.82
CA VAL A 42 -5.66 -4.84 -6.24
C VAL A 42 -6.92 -5.27 -6.98
N LEU A 43 -7.47 -4.36 -7.78
CA LEU A 43 -8.72 -4.53 -8.49
C LEU A 43 -8.48 -4.70 -10.00
N ASN A 44 -9.16 -3.90 -10.82
CA ASN A 44 -9.03 -3.95 -12.28
C ASN A 44 -7.62 -3.55 -12.68
N GLN A 45 -7.08 -4.27 -13.65
CA GLN A 45 -5.75 -4.04 -14.19
C GLN A 45 -5.83 -4.03 -15.71
N TYR A 46 -5.15 -3.07 -16.31
CA TYR A 46 -4.96 -2.99 -17.76
C TYR A 46 -3.48 -2.76 -18.07
N TYR A 47 -2.96 -3.49 -19.02
CA TYR A 47 -1.56 -3.40 -19.43
C TYR A 47 -1.44 -3.30 -20.95
N GLU A 48 -0.51 -2.46 -21.38
CA GLU A 48 -0.03 -2.41 -22.77
C GLU A 48 1.45 -2.77 -22.78
N ILE A 49 1.79 -3.83 -23.50
CA ILE A 49 3.16 -4.35 -23.57
C ILE A 49 3.64 -4.28 -25.01
N ASP A 50 4.74 -3.59 -25.21
CA ASP A 50 5.50 -3.62 -26.47
C ASP A 50 6.72 -4.54 -26.29
N ALA A 51 6.54 -5.80 -26.69
CA ALA A 51 7.60 -6.79 -26.62
C ALA A 51 8.82 -6.46 -27.53
N SER A 52 8.61 -5.65 -28.58
CA SER A 52 9.69 -5.25 -29.50
C SER A 52 10.65 -4.23 -28.91
N SER A 53 10.14 -3.38 -27.99
CA SER A 53 10.92 -2.36 -27.28
C SER A 53 11.24 -2.73 -25.84
N SER A 54 10.75 -3.88 -25.36
CA SER A 54 10.89 -4.32 -23.96
C SER A 54 10.33 -3.31 -22.94
N HIS A 55 9.27 -2.57 -23.34
CA HIS A 55 8.58 -1.60 -22.50
C HIS A 55 7.10 -1.95 -22.36
N GLY A 56 6.50 -1.49 -21.27
CA GLY A 56 5.08 -1.61 -21.05
C GLY A 56 4.54 -0.53 -20.13
N THR A 57 3.24 -0.36 -20.14
CA THR A 57 2.52 0.51 -19.22
C THR A 57 1.38 -0.25 -18.56
N GLY A 58 0.96 0.20 -17.38
CA GLY A 58 -0.17 -0.40 -16.67
C GLY A 58 -0.98 0.64 -15.91
N GLU A 59 -2.29 0.42 -15.89
CA GLU A 59 -3.22 1.11 -15.01
C GLU A 59 -3.83 0.08 -14.05
N ILE A 60 -3.59 0.26 -12.76
CA ILE A 60 -3.97 -0.70 -11.72
C ILE A 60 -4.80 0.01 -10.66
N TYR A 61 -6.08 -0.37 -10.54
CA TYR A 61 -6.97 0.14 -9.51
C TYR A 61 -6.68 -0.53 -8.17
N VAL A 62 -6.64 0.29 -7.11
CA VAL A 62 -6.40 -0.19 -5.75
C VAL A 62 -7.43 0.38 -4.78
N LEU A 63 -7.79 -0.45 -3.81
CA LEU A 63 -8.63 -0.07 -2.68
C LEU A 63 -7.88 -0.45 -1.40
N ALA A 64 -7.61 0.54 -0.56
CA ALA A 64 -6.93 0.35 0.70
C ALA A 64 -7.88 0.58 1.88
N PHE A 65 -7.78 -0.30 2.87
CA PHE A 65 -8.39 -0.12 4.19
C PHE A 65 -7.27 0.04 5.21
N LEU A 66 -7.30 1.13 5.95
CA LEU A 66 -6.26 1.51 6.89
C LEU A 66 -6.91 1.88 8.22
N SER A 67 -6.31 1.50 9.34
CA SER A 67 -6.79 1.88 10.67
C SER A 67 -5.63 2.39 11.53
N THR A 68 -5.84 3.52 12.19
CA THR A 68 -4.85 4.12 13.08
C THR A 68 -5.34 4.11 14.52
N SER A 69 -4.43 3.94 15.46
CA SER A 69 -4.73 3.98 16.90
C SER A 69 -4.68 5.38 17.51
N GLN A 70 -4.16 6.36 16.78
CA GLN A 70 -4.00 7.73 17.26
C GLN A 70 -4.45 8.72 16.19
N SER A 71 -5.00 9.84 16.66
CA SER A 71 -5.29 10.99 15.82
C SER A 71 -3.99 11.68 15.43
N GLY A 72 -3.73 11.79 14.15
CA GLY A 72 -2.95 12.94 13.72
C GLY A 72 -1.84 12.74 12.74
N ASP A 73 -1.05 11.68 12.69
CA ASP A 73 0.22 11.79 11.98
C ASP A 73 0.43 10.83 10.79
N VAL A 74 -0.49 9.94 10.48
CA VAL A 74 -0.24 8.91 9.49
C VAL A 74 -0.60 9.32 8.06
N MET A 75 -1.53 10.24 7.91
CA MET A 75 -1.85 10.84 6.61
C MET A 75 -2.34 12.28 6.81
N ASP A 76 -1.55 13.25 6.43
CA ASP A 76 -1.96 14.65 6.29
C ASP A 76 -2.90 14.80 5.09
N VAL A 77 -4.07 14.15 5.16
CA VAL A 77 -5.07 14.17 4.11
C VAL A 77 -6.21 15.12 4.47
N GLY A 78 -5.99 16.38 4.17
CA GLY A 78 -7.03 17.39 4.00
C GLY A 78 -7.89 17.63 5.24
N ALA A 79 -9.20 17.42 5.15
CA ALA A 79 -10.21 17.85 6.12
C ALA A 79 -10.12 17.22 7.53
N TYR A 80 -9.24 16.26 7.76
CA TYR A 80 -9.07 15.55 9.03
C TYR A 80 -7.80 15.91 9.81
N LYS A 81 -6.97 16.78 9.25
CA LYS A 81 -5.72 17.26 9.87
C LYS A 81 -5.88 17.77 11.32
N ASP A 82 -7.03 18.36 11.63
CA ASP A 82 -7.32 18.97 12.94
C ASP A 82 -8.33 18.17 13.76
N LYS A 83 -8.83 17.03 13.26
CA LYS A 83 -9.77 16.20 14.01
C LYS A 83 -9.01 15.23 14.91
N LYS A 84 -9.29 15.34 16.20
CA LYS A 84 -8.82 14.38 17.20
C LYS A 84 -9.93 13.36 17.45
N SER A 85 -9.63 12.08 17.25
CA SER A 85 -10.45 10.98 17.75
C SER A 85 -9.68 10.27 18.85
N GLU A 86 -10.31 9.99 19.98
CA GLU A 86 -9.69 9.28 21.09
C GLU A 86 -9.28 7.85 20.73
N GLY A 87 -9.92 7.26 19.69
CA GLY A 87 -9.68 5.89 19.23
C GLY A 87 -8.94 5.77 17.90
N GLY A 88 -8.57 6.90 17.27
CA GLY A 88 -8.01 6.89 15.91
C GLY A 88 -9.06 6.93 14.81
N PHE A 89 -8.68 6.60 13.59
CA PHE A 89 -9.53 6.68 12.40
C PHE A 89 -9.41 5.43 11.55
N ASP A 90 -10.52 5.11 10.88
CA ASP A 90 -10.56 4.13 9.80
C ASP A 90 -10.65 4.86 8.46
N TYR A 91 -9.77 4.50 7.54
CA TYR A 91 -9.71 5.07 6.20
C TYR A 91 -10.03 4.01 5.15
N THR A 92 -10.87 4.36 4.21
CA THR A 92 -10.99 3.66 2.93
C THR A 92 -10.49 4.59 1.86
N VAL A 93 -9.50 4.18 1.11
CA VAL A 93 -8.86 5.01 0.08
C VAL A 93 -8.88 4.25 -1.24
N SER A 94 -9.33 4.89 -2.30
CA SER A 94 -9.29 4.37 -3.66
C SER A 94 -8.37 5.23 -4.52
N GLY A 95 -7.62 4.57 -5.36
CA GLY A 95 -6.73 5.22 -6.30
C GLY A 95 -6.26 4.28 -7.38
N ARG A 96 -5.35 4.76 -8.21
CA ARG A 96 -4.76 4.00 -9.31
C ARG A 96 -3.26 4.18 -9.33
N TYR A 97 -2.57 3.11 -9.67
CA TYR A 97 -1.18 3.19 -10.11
C TYR A 97 -1.16 3.31 -11.64
N LEU A 98 -0.45 4.31 -12.14
CA LEU A 98 -0.01 4.41 -13.51
C LEU A 98 1.46 4.04 -13.52
N ASP A 99 1.75 2.83 -13.98
CA ASP A 99 3.08 2.26 -13.94
C ASP A 99 3.69 2.21 -15.34
N GLN A 100 5.00 2.46 -15.41
CA GLN A 100 5.82 2.14 -16.57
C GLN A 100 6.73 0.97 -16.21
N TYR A 101 6.85 0.02 -17.11
CA TYR A 101 7.61 -1.20 -16.96
C TYR A 101 8.70 -1.30 -18.01
N GLU A 102 9.79 -1.90 -17.64
CA GLU A 102 10.87 -2.28 -18.55
C GLU A 102 11.31 -3.72 -18.28
N CYS A 103 11.57 -4.45 -19.38
CA CYS A 103 12.19 -5.77 -19.32
C CYS A 103 13.69 -5.63 -19.50
N ARG A 104 14.46 -5.89 -18.45
CA ARG A 104 15.93 -5.91 -18.48
C ARG A 104 16.41 -7.35 -18.34
N GLY A 105 16.92 -7.91 -19.43
CA GLY A 105 17.12 -9.35 -19.55
C GLY A 105 15.76 -10.05 -19.65
N ASP A 106 15.45 -10.90 -18.69
CA ASP A 106 14.14 -11.61 -18.62
C ASP A 106 13.25 -11.11 -17.46
N ASP A 107 13.58 -9.94 -16.88
CA ASP A 107 12.99 -9.46 -15.65
C ASP A 107 12.21 -8.15 -15.88
N TRP A 108 10.89 -8.26 -15.82
CA TRP A 108 9.98 -7.14 -15.92
C TRP A 108 9.79 -6.48 -14.56
N ARG A 109 10.14 -5.18 -14.46
CA ARG A 109 9.92 -4.39 -13.24
C ARG A 109 9.44 -2.98 -13.58
N ILE A 110 8.95 -2.31 -12.55
CA ILE A 110 8.50 -0.92 -12.61
C ILE A 110 9.74 -0.01 -12.68
N THR A 111 9.73 0.91 -13.64
CA THR A 111 10.69 2.02 -13.74
C THR A 111 10.11 3.33 -13.22
N HIS A 112 8.80 3.53 -13.40
CA HIS A 112 8.10 4.71 -12.90
C HIS A 112 6.73 4.31 -12.37
N ARG A 113 6.36 4.86 -11.22
CA ARG A 113 5.01 4.76 -10.65
C ARG A 113 4.46 6.15 -10.38
N HIS A 114 3.26 6.41 -10.88
CA HIS A 114 2.43 7.54 -10.50
C HIS A 114 1.19 7.02 -9.76
N TYR A 115 1.00 7.45 -8.53
CA TYR A 115 -0.25 7.19 -7.82
C TYR A 115 -1.24 8.32 -8.08
N ILE A 116 -2.42 7.94 -8.55
CA ILE A 116 -3.57 8.83 -8.71
C ILE A 116 -4.55 8.55 -7.58
N TYR A 117 -4.79 9.56 -6.77
CA TYR A 117 -5.83 9.53 -5.75
C TYR A 117 -7.18 9.80 -6.42
N ASP A 118 -8.17 8.90 -6.24
CA ASP A 118 -9.51 9.08 -6.79
C ASP A 118 -10.48 9.59 -5.72
N TRP A 119 -10.58 8.88 -4.59
CA TRP A 119 -11.44 9.29 -3.46
C TRP A 119 -11.02 8.61 -2.17
N SER A 120 -11.50 9.15 -1.04
CA SER A 120 -11.40 8.49 0.26
C SER A 120 -12.64 8.69 1.12
N ARG A 121 -12.79 7.82 2.09
CA ARG A 121 -13.75 7.94 3.16
C ARG A 121 -13.03 7.71 4.49
N THR A 122 -13.31 8.59 5.45
CA THR A 122 -12.77 8.49 6.80
C THR A 122 -13.93 8.40 7.79
N SER A 123 -13.80 7.55 8.79
CA SER A 123 -14.70 7.45 9.93
C SER A 123 -13.91 7.40 11.22
N ASP A 124 -14.50 7.88 12.31
CA ASP A 124 -13.93 7.67 13.62
C ASP A 124 -13.86 6.18 13.90
N HIS A 125 -12.76 5.73 14.47
CA HIS A 125 -12.65 4.36 14.91
C HIS A 125 -13.76 4.08 15.95
N SER A 126 -14.55 3.03 15.72
CA SER A 126 -15.77 2.77 16.48
C SER A 126 -15.53 2.42 17.96
N GLY A 127 -14.27 2.39 18.40
CA GLY A 127 -13.87 1.96 19.75
C GLY A 127 -14.20 0.48 20.03
N GLN A 128 -14.86 -0.20 19.09
CA GLN A 128 -15.05 -1.65 19.21
C GLN A 128 -13.71 -2.31 18.87
N ASP A 129 -13.14 -2.95 19.87
CA ASP A 129 -11.98 -3.80 19.64
C ASP A 129 -12.41 -4.99 18.73
N PRO A 130 -11.99 -4.98 17.44
CA PRO A 130 -12.34 -6.07 16.54
C PRO A 130 -11.82 -7.41 17.07
N ASN A 131 -10.84 -7.38 17.98
CA ASN A 131 -10.31 -8.55 18.63
C ASN A 131 -11.33 -9.22 19.55
N LYS A 132 -12.23 -8.46 20.19
CA LYS A 132 -13.28 -9.04 21.04
C LYS A 132 -14.36 -9.74 20.23
N LEU A 133 -14.72 -9.19 19.06
CA LEU A 133 -15.76 -9.78 18.22
C LEU A 133 -15.33 -11.14 17.63
N PHE A 134 -14.04 -11.32 17.43
CA PHE A 134 -13.45 -12.51 16.79
C PHE A 134 -12.43 -13.22 17.70
N GLU A 135 -12.64 -13.19 18.99
CA GLU A 135 -11.74 -13.76 20.01
C GLU A 135 -11.45 -15.25 19.78
N GLY A 136 -12.40 -16.00 19.19
CA GLY A 136 -12.23 -17.39 18.80
C GLY A 136 -11.38 -17.66 17.56
N LEU A 137 -11.00 -16.62 16.78
CA LEU A 137 -10.15 -16.80 15.60
C LEU A 137 -8.67 -16.76 16.02
N ILE A 138 -8.06 -17.94 16.07
CA ILE A 138 -6.66 -18.11 16.49
C ILE A 138 -5.64 -17.70 15.42
N TYR A 139 -6.01 -17.78 14.15
CA TYR A 139 -5.16 -17.36 13.03
C TYR A 139 -5.58 -15.97 12.57
N ARG A 140 -4.75 -14.98 12.88
CA ARG A 140 -5.00 -13.57 12.54
C ARG A 140 -3.84 -13.01 11.75
N GLY A 141 -4.13 -12.13 10.79
CA GLY A 141 -3.12 -11.35 10.09
C GLY A 141 -2.34 -10.44 11.05
N LYS A 142 -1.06 -10.28 10.80
CA LYS A 142 -0.16 -9.39 11.55
C LYS A 142 0.59 -8.48 10.59
N VAL A 143 0.84 -7.25 11.02
CA VAL A 143 1.65 -6.28 10.27
C VAL A 143 3.16 -6.53 10.43
N THR A 144 3.55 -7.53 11.18
CA THR A 144 4.95 -7.89 11.48
C THR A 144 5.35 -9.19 10.77
N LYS A 145 6.65 -9.52 10.84
CA LYS A 145 7.20 -10.79 10.31
C LYS A 145 6.67 -12.04 11.03
N GLU A 146 5.89 -11.88 12.09
CA GLU A 146 5.19 -12.97 12.75
C GLU A 146 3.91 -13.40 12.01
N ASP A 147 3.51 -12.70 10.95
CA ASP A 147 2.41 -13.13 10.11
C ASP A 147 2.70 -14.48 9.47
N LEU A 148 1.70 -15.36 9.45
CA LEU A 148 1.88 -16.73 8.97
C LEU A 148 2.30 -16.79 7.50
N SER A 149 1.97 -15.78 6.69
CA SER A 149 2.37 -15.73 5.28
C SER A 149 3.90 -15.79 5.10
N TYR A 150 4.65 -15.29 6.08
CA TYR A 150 6.12 -15.38 6.05
C TYR A 150 6.64 -16.82 6.11
N ASN A 151 5.92 -17.72 6.76
CA ASN A 151 6.29 -19.14 6.82
C ASN A 151 5.93 -19.91 5.54
N TYR A 152 4.88 -19.46 4.83
CA TYR A 152 4.37 -20.15 3.63
C TYR A 152 4.97 -19.65 2.33
N LEU A 153 5.42 -18.38 2.27
CA LEU A 153 5.88 -17.77 1.02
C LEU A 153 7.39 -17.82 0.81
N HIS A 154 8.17 -18.29 1.81
CA HIS A 154 9.63 -18.33 1.72
C HIS A 154 10.18 -19.44 0.84
N ASP A 155 9.45 -20.52 0.63
CA ASP A 155 9.92 -21.69 -0.12
C ASP A 155 9.87 -21.49 -1.66
N PHE A 156 9.36 -20.36 -2.13
CA PHE A 156 9.18 -20.06 -3.55
C PHE A 156 9.99 -18.84 -4.04
N ARG A 157 11.07 -18.49 -3.34
CA ARG A 157 11.90 -17.31 -3.67
C ARG A 157 13.36 -17.67 -3.84
#